data_ae4b5cfd15a6b09d04f3b7b5f570c2ac
#
_entry.id   ae4b5cfd15a6b09d04f3b7b5f570c2ac
#
_cell.length_a   1.000
_cell.length_b   1.000
_cell.length_c   1.000
_cell.angle_alpha   90.00
_cell.angle_beta   90.00
_cell.angle_gamma   90.00
#
_symmetry.space_group_name_H-M   'P 1'
#
loop_
_entity.id
_entity.type
_entity.pdbx_description
1 polymer ?
#
loop_
_entity_poly.entity_id
_entity_poly.type
_entity_poly.pdbx_seq_one_letter_code
_entity_poly.pdbx_strand_id
1 'polypeptide(L)'
;MYPRILKYISVAVISLLLPFASYAQQTDNKEPQETVEDLTKKEAPIFGGVALSGDLVGVIMKSLNSDYSQMEVAAHLNFKEKYFPVFELGYGESNCEGEETGNTYKTKAPYFRIGMDYNFTKKWYTGNRLYLGLRYAFTSFKYDISSPGFTDPVWGNEVPFVFNGLSANSHWGEIVFGIETRIWKIFHLGWNVRYKIRMSHSEAPQGSPWYVPGFGKYGNSCIGGTFNIIFDI
;
A
#
# COMPACT_ATOMS: atom_id res chain seq x y z
N MET A 1 -16.49 11.91 16.47
CA MET A 1 -15.41 12.40 17.38
C MET A 1 -13.98 12.13 16.86
N TYR A 2 -13.81 11.53 15.70
CA TYR A 2 -12.52 11.08 15.12
C TYR A 2 -11.69 12.07 14.27
N PRO A 3 -12.20 13.19 13.72
CA PRO A 3 -11.38 14.01 12.81
C PRO A 3 -10.26 14.82 13.51
N ARG A 4 -10.32 14.97 14.83
CA ARG A 4 -9.28 15.73 15.56
C ARG A 4 -8.03 14.87 15.86
N ILE A 5 -8.19 13.57 16.12
CA ILE A 5 -7.08 12.66 16.41
C ILE A 5 -6.22 12.45 15.16
N LEU A 6 -6.85 12.31 14.00
CA LEU A 6 -6.12 12.13 12.71
C LEU A 6 -5.23 13.33 12.36
N LYS A 7 -5.67 14.57 12.69
CA LYS A 7 -4.86 15.78 12.51
C LYS A 7 -3.62 15.81 13.39
N TYR A 8 -3.70 15.31 14.63
CA TYR A 8 -2.56 15.26 15.53
C TYR A 8 -1.57 14.15 15.17
N ILE A 9 -2.07 13.02 14.66
CA ILE A 9 -1.21 11.92 14.18
C ILE A 9 -0.42 12.37 12.95
N SER A 10 -1.04 13.04 11.99
CA SER A 10 -0.33 13.55 10.81
C SER A 10 0.73 14.60 11.16
N VAL A 11 0.45 15.50 12.09
CA VAL A 11 1.43 16.49 12.58
C VAL A 11 2.56 15.81 13.34
N ALA A 12 2.28 14.81 14.18
CA ALA A 12 3.28 14.06 14.92
C ALA A 12 4.20 13.24 13.98
N VAL A 13 3.65 12.62 12.94
CA VAL A 13 4.43 11.89 11.93
C VAL A 13 5.32 12.84 11.13
N ILE A 14 4.81 14.00 10.72
CA ILE A 14 5.59 15.03 10.00
C ILE A 14 6.69 15.60 10.90
N SER A 15 6.43 15.87 12.18
CA SER A 15 7.43 16.39 13.11
C SER A 15 8.53 15.39 13.46
N LEU A 16 8.23 14.09 13.43
CA LEU A 16 9.24 13.03 13.60
C LEU A 16 10.16 12.87 12.37
N LEU A 17 9.69 13.26 11.19
CA LEU A 17 10.45 13.14 9.94
C LEU A 17 11.37 14.35 9.66
N LEU A 18 11.05 15.53 10.20
CA LEU A 18 11.87 16.75 10.01
C LEU A 18 13.32 16.63 10.53
N PRO A 19 13.60 16.04 11.71
CA PRO A 19 14.98 15.88 12.16
C PRO A 19 15.79 14.90 11.30
N PHE A 20 15.15 13.89 10.68
CA PHE A 20 15.84 12.94 9.79
C PHE A 20 16.27 13.58 8.47
N ALA A 21 15.50 14.52 7.93
CA ALA A 21 15.87 15.27 6.73
C ALA A 21 17.11 16.16 6.98
N SER A 22 17.24 16.73 8.18
CA SER A 22 18.39 17.54 8.57
C SER A 22 19.66 16.70 8.79
N TYR A 23 19.52 15.48 9.29
CA TYR A 23 20.65 14.55 9.46
C TYR A 23 21.20 14.05 8.12
N ALA A 24 20.33 13.80 7.15
CA ALA A 24 20.75 13.35 5.82
C ALA A 24 21.57 14.40 5.06
N GLN A 25 21.40 15.68 5.36
CA GLN A 25 22.21 16.76 4.78
C GLN A 25 23.58 16.96 5.45
N GLN A 26 23.75 16.50 6.69
CA GLN A 26 24.95 16.72 7.47
C GLN A 26 26.01 15.62 7.36
N THR A 27 25.64 14.45 6.80
CA THR A 27 26.56 13.30 6.64
C THR A 27 27.40 13.37 5.36
N ASP A 28 27.22 14.39 4.53
CA ASP A 28 27.86 14.50 3.20
C ASP A 28 29.29 15.07 3.22
N ASN A 29 29.90 15.28 4.38
CA ASN A 29 31.18 16.00 4.49
C ASN A 29 32.41 15.20 4.93
N LYS A 30 32.41 13.87 4.84
CA LYS A 30 33.60 13.07 5.21
C LYS A 30 33.77 11.76 4.43
N GLU A 31 33.62 11.77 3.11
CA GLU A 31 34.22 10.73 2.27
C GLU A 31 35.15 11.38 1.24
N PRO A 32 36.26 10.71 0.86
CA PRO A 32 37.27 11.33 -0.01
C PRO A 32 36.67 11.74 -1.35
N GLN A 33 36.89 12.97 -1.77
CA GLN A 33 36.35 13.54 -3.01
C GLN A 33 36.70 12.73 -4.29
N GLU A 34 37.71 11.88 -4.25
CA GLU A 34 38.12 11.00 -5.35
C GLU A 34 37.03 9.96 -5.73
N THR A 35 36.23 9.51 -4.75
CA THR A 35 35.26 8.42 -4.95
C THR A 35 34.01 8.86 -5.72
N VAL A 36 33.59 10.12 -5.60
CA VAL A 36 32.33 10.61 -6.21
C VAL A 36 32.49 10.87 -7.71
N GLU A 37 33.64 11.37 -8.13
CA GLU A 37 33.93 11.64 -9.55
C GLU A 37 34.16 10.38 -10.35
N ASP A 38 34.69 9.33 -9.73
CA ASP A 38 34.88 8.01 -10.32
C ASP A 38 33.56 7.23 -10.42
N LEU A 39 32.69 7.36 -9.43
CA LEU A 39 31.36 6.74 -9.42
C LEU A 39 30.40 7.37 -10.46
N THR A 40 30.56 8.65 -10.78
CA THR A 40 29.76 9.30 -11.83
C THR A 40 30.12 8.86 -13.24
N LYS A 41 31.33 8.31 -13.43
CA LYS A 41 31.84 7.78 -14.71
C LYS A 41 31.58 6.28 -14.89
N LYS A 42 31.27 5.56 -13.79
CA LYS A 42 30.92 4.13 -13.84
C LYS A 42 29.48 3.94 -14.31
N GLU A 43 29.30 3.05 -15.28
CA GLU A 43 27.97 2.58 -15.63
C GLU A 43 27.39 1.74 -14.49
N ALA A 44 26.08 1.90 -14.22
CA ALA A 44 25.40 1.09 -13.25
C ALA A 44 25.46 -0.41 -13.65
N PRO A 45 25.63 -1.33 -12.68
CA PRO A 45 25.66 -2.76 -12.96
C PRO A 45 24.36 -3.21 -13.64
N ILE A 46 24.45 -4.20 -14.53
CA ILE A 46 23.25 -4.73 -15.22
C ILE A 46 22.26 -5.28 -14.21
N PHE A 47 22.75 -5.99 -13.20
CA PHE A 47 21.95 -6.47 -12.07
C PHE A 47 22.56 -5.92 -10.77
N GLY A 48 21.77 -5.13 -10.05
CA GLY A 48 22.16 -4.41 -8.84
C GLY A 48 21.71 -5.08 -7.54
N GLY A 49 21.08 -6.28 -7.61
CA GLY A 49 20.62 -7.00 -6.43
C GLY A 49 19.09 -7.08 -6.31
N VAL A 50 18.65 -7.50 -5.16
CA VAL A 50 17.24 -7.64 -4.78
C VAL A 50 16.96 -6.82 -3.53
N ALA A 51 15.88 -6.07 -3.51
CA ALA A 51 15.42 -5.41 -2.30
C ALA A 51 14.10 -6.03 -1.83
N LEU A 52 13.99 -6.25 -0.53
CA LEU A 52 12.74 -6.69 0.12
C LEU A 52 12.14 -5.53 0.90
N SER A 53 10.84 -5.32 0.77
CA SER A 53 10.13 -4.26 1.51
C SER A 53 8.90 -4.78 2.23
N GLY A 54 8.56 -4.09 3.33
CA GLY A 54 7.34 -4.31 4.09
C GLY A 54 6.62 -3.01 4.41
N ASP A 55 5.29 -2.99 4.31
CA ASP A 55 4.47 -1.82 4.62
C ASP A 55 4.21 -1.72 6.12
N LEU A 56 4.62 -0.60 6.72
CA LEU A 56 4.39 -0.29 8.13
C LEU A 56 2.98 0.24 8.40
N VAL A 57 2.37 0.94 7.45
CA VAL A 57 1.05 1.56 7.66
C VAL A 57 0.01 0.51 7.99
N GLY A 58 0.02 -0.61 7.26
CA GLY A 58 -0.90 -1.70 7.50
C GLY A 58 -0.75 -2.34 8.88
N VAL A 59 0.48 -2.52 9.34
CA VAL A 59 0.77 -3.05 10.69
C VAL A 59 0.27 -2.11 11.77
N ILE A 60 0.50 -0.81 11.61
CA ILE A 60 0.04 0.22 12.56
C ILE A 60 -1.49 0.28 12.59
N MET A 61 -2.15 0.28 11.44
CA MET A 61 -3.62 0.30 11.35
C MET A 61 -4.24 -0.91 12.04
N LYS A 62 -3.66 -2.09 11.87
CA LYS A 62 -4.11 -3.30 12.57
C LYS A 62 -3.94 -3.19 14.09
N SER A 63 -2.83 -2.61 14.56
CA SER A 63 -2.57 -2.40 16.00
C SER A 63 -3.52 -1.39 16.63
N LEU A 64 -4.06 -0.47 15.84
CA LEU A 64 -5.05 0.53 16.28
C LEU A 64 -6.49 0.03 16.18
N ASN A 65 -6.73 -1.27 15.98
CA ASN A 65 -8.05 -1.87 15.78
C ASN A 65 -8.90 -1.14 14.74
N SER A 66 -8.28 -0.76 13.63
CA SER A 66 -9.01 -0.17 12.52
C SER A 66 -9.91 -1.21 11.85
N ASP A 67 -11.09 -0.79 11.43
CA ASP A 67 -12.04 -1.62 10.66
C ASP A 67 -11.45 -2.14 9.33
N TYR A 68 -10.36 -1.52 8.90
CA TYR A 68 -9.63 -1.86 7.70
C TYR A 68 -8.16 -2.06 8.02
N SER A 69 -7.63 -3.21 7.70
CA SER A 69 -6.20 -3.48 7.80
C SER A 69 -5.66 -4.11 6.53
N GLN A 70 -4.42 -3.77 6.20
CA GLN A 70 -3.74 -4.29 5.02
C GLN A 70 -2.27 -4.46 5.37
N MET A 71 -1.73 -5.64 5.12
CA MET A 71 -0.30 -5.94 5.28
C MET A 71 0.27 -6.29 3.92
N GLU A 72 1.49 -5.84 3.63
CA GLU A 72 2.10 -6.04 2.32
C GLU A 72 3.60 -6.27 2.45
N VAL A 73 4.10 -7.19 1.67
CA VAL A 73 5.53 -7.42 1.44
C VAL A 73 5.80 -7.37 -0.05
N ALA A 74 6.95 -6.83 -0.43
CA ALA A 74 7.33 -6.75 -1.84
C ALA A 74 8.80 -7.12 -2.05
N ALA A 75 9.09 -7.66 -3.24
CA ALA A 75 10.42 -7.89 -3.76
C ALA A 75 10.65 -7.02 -4.98
N HIS A 76 11.75 -6.27 -4.98
CA HIS A 76 12.17 -5.40 -6.07
C HIS A 76 13.46 -5.95 -6.67
N LEU A 77 13.49 -6.19 -7.96
CA LEU A 77 14.70 -6.60 -8.68
C LEU A 77 15.35 -5.37 -9.30
N ASN A 78 16.61 -5.13 -9.00
CA ASN A 78 17.32 -3.96 -9.50
C ASN A 78 18.03 -4.25 -10.83
N PHE A 79 17.60 -3.59 -11.90
CA PHE A 79 18.25 -3.62 -13.20
C PHE A 79 18.76 -2.24 -13.61
N LYS A 80 20.08 -2.10 -13.72
CA LYS A 80 20.77 -0.86 -14.13
C LYS A 80 20.41 0.35 -13.28
N GLU A 81 20.04 0.15 -12.01
CA GLU A 81 19.58 1.22 -11.11
C GLU A 81 18.44 2.08 -11.69
N LYS A 82 17.79 1.58 -12.73
CA LYS A 82 16.79 2.31 -13.52
C LYS A 82 15.46 1.59 -13.60
N TYR A 83 15.46 0.28 -13.77
CA TYR A 83 14.28 -0.55 -13.93
C TYR A 83 14.17 -1.50 -12.75
N PHE A 84 13.03 -1.49 -12.10
CA PHE A 84 12.77 -2.33 -10.93
C PHE A 84 11.48 -3.13 -11.14
N PRO A 85 11.56 -4.34 -11.72
CA PRO A 85 10.44 -5.28 -11.64
C PRO A 85 10.07 -5.53 -10.19
N VAL A 86 8.77 -5.51 -9.89
CA VAL A 86 8.25 -5.59 -8.52
C VAL A 86 7.18 -6.65 -8.43
N PHE A 87 7.28 -7.48 -7.39
CA PHE A 87 6.30 -8.49 -7.01
C PHE A 87 5.83 -8.19 -5.59
N GLU A 88 4.54 -7.99 -5.42
CA GLU A 88 3.95 -7.67 -4.12
C GLU A 88 2.94 -8.73 -3.74
N LEU A 89 3.00 -9.15 -2.49
CA LEU A 89 2.03 -10.05 -1.86
C LEU A 89 1.47 -9.33 -0.64
N GLY A 90 0.17 -9.24 -0.55
CA GLY A 90 -0.47 -8.62 0.59
C GLY A 90 -1.67 -9.41 1.08
N TYR A 91 -2.12 -9.05 2.26
CA TYR A 91 -3.30 -9.59 2.91
C TYR A 91 -4.17 -8.44 3.43
N GLY A 92 -5.40 -8.38 2.95
CA GLY A 92 -6.36 -7.34 3.33
C GLY A 92 -7.49 -7.93 4.18
N GLU A 93 -7.89 -7.20 5.21
CA GLU A 93 -8.99 -7.55 6.12
C GLU A 93 -9.88 -6.34 6.32
N SER A 94 -11.17 -6.58 6.37
CA SER A 94 -12.16 -5.58 6.77
C SER A 94 -13.22 -6.22 7.65
N ASN A 95 -13.55 -5.52 8.75
CA ASN A 95 -14.63 -5.87 9.65
C ASN A 95 -15.29 -4.56 10.06
N CYS A 96 -16.30 -4.14 9.32
CA CYS A 96 -16.97 -2.86 9.54
C CYS A 96 -18.46 -3.04 9.75
N GLU A 97 -19.01 -2.14 10.56
CA GLU A 97 -20.43 -2.02 10.84
C GLU A 97 -20.91 -0.62 10.42
N GLY A 98 -22.00 -0.56 9.69
CA GLY A 98 -22.63 0.68 9.29
C GLY A 98 -23.37 1.31 10.48
N GLU A 99 -22.89 2.43 11.00
CA GLU A 99 -23.40 3.11 12.20
C GLU A 99 -24.91 3.44 12.08
N GLU A 100 -25.41 3.75 10.90
CA GLU A 100 -26.82 4.13 10.67
C GLU A 100 -27.73 2.93 10.40
N THR A 101 -27.19 1.88 9.77
CA THR A 101 -28.00 0.75 9.27
C THR A 101 -27.85 -0.52 10.09
N GLY A 102 -26.83 -0.59 10.95
CA GLY A 102 -26.47 -1.81 11.67
C GLY A 102 -25.98 -2.96 10.77
N ASN A 103 -25.79 -2.68 9.49
CA ASN A 103 -25.31 -3.69 8.54
C ASN A 103 -23.84 -3.99 8.83
N THR A 104 -23.49 -5.27 8.85
CA THR A 104 -22.09 -5.67 9.04
C THR A 104 -21.52 -6.25 7.76
N TYR A 105 -20.23 -5.97 7.54
CA TYR A 105 -19.46 -6.49 6.42
C TYR A 105 -18.15 -7.06 6.92
N LYS A 106 -17.83 -8.30 6.50
CA LYS A 106 -16.58 -8.96 6.86
C LYS A 106 -15.94 -9.58 5.62
N THR A 107 -14.65 -9.35 5.47
CA THR A 107 -13.84 -10.00 4.43
C THR A 107 -12.40 -10.10 4.86
N LYS A 108 -11.71 -11.12 4.35
CA LYS A 108 -10.26 -11.26 4.48
C LYS A 108 -9.73 -12.11 3.34
N ALA A 109 -8.71 -11.63 2.65
CA ALA A 109 -8.08 -12.41 1.57
C ALA A 109 -6.69 -11.89 1.22
N PRO A 110 -5.86 -12.74 0.61
CA PRO A 110 -4.63 -12.31 -0.03
C PRO A 110 -4.92 -11.57 -1.34
N TYR A 111 -3.96 -10.74 -1.73
CA TYR A 111 -3.92 -10.11 -3.05
C TYR A 111 -2.49 -10.10 -3.58
N PHE A 112 -2.37 -10.04 -4.90
CA PHE A 112 -1.11 -10.10 -5.61
C PHE A 112 -0.98 -8.90 -6.52
N ARG A 113 0.23 -8.38 -6.64
CA ARG A 113 0.57 -7.34 -7.61
C ARG A 113 1.87 -7.67 -8.31
N ILE A 114 1.93 -7.37 -9.58
CA ILE A 114 3.13 -7.44 -10.39
C ILE A 114 3.27 -6.14 -11.17
N GLY A 115 4.48 -5.64 -11.30
CA GLY A 115 4.70 -4.40 -12.03
C GLY A 115 6.15 -4.05 -12.19
N MET A 116 6.37 -2.80 -12.56
CA MET A 116 7.71 -2.26 -12.79
C MET A 116 7.76 -0.81 -12.34
N ASP A 117 8.86 -0.44 -11.68
CA ASP A 117 9.20 0.93 -11.35
C ASP A 117 10.31 1.43 -12.26
N TYR A 118 10.19 2.68 -12.67
CA TYR A 118 11.21 3.42 -13.39
C TYR A 118 11.79 4.50 -12.49
N ASN A 119 13.09 4.42 -12.23
CA ASN A 119 13.81 5.38 -11.42
C ASN A 119 14.29 6.58 -12.25
N PHE A 120 13.88 7.79 -11.86
CA PHE A 120 14.27 9.04 -12.50
C PHE A 120 15.56 9.64 -11.94
N THR A 121 16.07 9.09 -10.82
CA THR A 121 17.24 9.63 -10.16
C THR A 121 18.50 9.37 -10.98
N LYS A 122 19.20 10.45 -11.32
CA LYS A 122 20.46 10.37 -12.10
C LYS A 122 21.64 9.90 -11.24
N LYS A 123 21.64 10.25 -9.94
CA LYS A 123 22.71 9.91 -8.99
C LYS A 123 22.42 8.57 -8.33
N TRP A 124 22.49 7.48 -9.09
CA TRP A 124 22.18 6.13 -8.63
C TRP A 124 23.01 5.67 -7.42
N TYR A 125 24.27 6.13 -7.32
CA TYR A 125 25.20 5.77 -6.25
C TYR A 125 24.78 6.29 -4.86
N THR A 126 23.86 7.25 -4.78
CA THR A 126 23.35 7.76 -3.49
C THR A 126 22.40 6.78 -2.80
N GLY A 127 21.83 5.83 -3.54
CA GLY A 127 20.79 4.93 -3.05
C GLY A 127 19.43 5.59 -2.84
N ASN A 128 19.27 6.85 -3.26
CA ASN A 128 17.99 7.54 -3.23
C ASN A 128 17.28 7.35 -4.56
N ARG A 129 15.99 7.03 -4.52
CA ARG A 129 15.18 6.81 -5.72
C ARG A 129 13.94 7.70 -5.72
N LEU A 130 13.67 8.28 -6.87
CA LEU A 130 12.38 8.89 -7.22
C LEU A 130 11.83 8.09 -8.39
N TYR A 131 10.70 7.43 -8.23
CA TYR A 131 10.22 6.48 -9.21
C TYR A 131 8.75 6.65 -9.55
N LEU A 132 8.42 6.27 -10.77
CA LEU A 132 7.06 6.06 -11.25
C LEU A 132 6.91 4.59 -11.62
N GLY A 133 5.86 3.96 -11.15
CA GLY A 133 5.59 2.56 -11.37
C GLY A 133 4.21 2.29 -11.93
N LEU A 134 4.11 1.17 -12.61
CA LEU A 134 2.86 0.59 -13.04
C LEU A 134 2.70 -0.78 -12.39
N ARG A 135 1.48 -1.09 -11.93
CA ARG A 135 1.13 -2.38 -11.33
C ARG A 135 -0.12 -2.93 -11.98
N TYR A 136 -0.14 -4.23 -12.13
CA TYR A 136 -1.35 -5.01 -12.32
C TYR A 136 -1.59 -5.82 -11.06
N ALA A 137 -2.82 -5.83 -10.57
CA ALA A 137 -3.17 -6.45 -9.32
C ALA A 137 -4.47 -7.26 -9.44
N PHE A 138 -4.55 -8.31 -8.62
CA PHE A 138 -5.77 -9.09 -8.53
C PHE A 138 -5.97 -9.69 -7.13
N THR A 139 -7.23 -9.95 -6.82
CA THR A 139 -7.66 -10.71 -5.64
C THR A 139 -8.88 -11.55 -5.94
N SER A 140 -8.97 -12.70 -5.29
CA SER A 140 -10.19 -13.51 -5.22
C SER A 140 -10.51 -13.71 -3.74
N PHE A 141 -11.70 -13.33 -3.32
CA PHE A 141 -12.05 -13.25 -1.91
C PHE A 141 -13.48 -13.66 -1.64
N LYS A 142 -13.75 -14.00 -0.39
CA LYS A 142 -15.10 -14.21 0.14
C LYS A 142 -15.44 -13.11 1.13
N TYR A 143 -16.73 -12.80 1.20
CA TYR A 143 -17.22 -11.80 2.14
C TYR A 143 -18.57 -12.21 2.70
N ASP A 144 -18.85 -11.69 3.88
CA ASP A 144 -20.11 -11.90 4.59
C ASP A 144 -20.80 -10.55 4.72
N ILE A 145 -22.10 -10.53 4.50
CA ILE A 145 -22.97 -9.38 4.72
C ILE A 145 -24.10 -9.82 5.64
N SER A 146 -24.31 -9.07 6.73
CA SER A 146 -25.51 -9.25 7.53
C SER A 146 -26.17 -7.92 7.82
N SER A 147 -27.47 -7.96 7.95
CA SER A 147 -28.30 -6.79 8.27
C SER A 147 -29.26 -7.18 9.41
N PRO A 148 -29.47 -6.30 10.38
CA PRO A 148 -30.54 -6.49 11.37
C PRO A 148 -31.92 -6.56 10.68
N GLY A 149 -32.01 -6.10 9.45
CA GLY A 149 -33.22 -6.19 8.65
C GLY A 149 -33.87 -4.83 8.38
N PHE A 150 -34.99 -4.87 7.72
CA PHE A 150 -35.90 -3.74 7.54
C PHE A 150 -37.24 -4.07 8.19
N THR A 151 -37.89 -3.05 8.71
CA THR A 151 -39.24 -3.20 9.25
C THR A 151 -40.21 -3.38 8.10
N ASP A 152 -40.91 -4.51 8.06
CA ASP A 152 -41.97 -4.75 7.08
C ASP A 152 -43.06 -3.68 7.26
N PRO A 153 -43.36 -2.87 6.22
CA PRO A 153 -44.33 -1.80 6.35
C PRO A 153 -45.78 -2.30 6.51
N VAL A 154 -46.04 -3.58 6.25
CA VAL A 154 -47.38 -4.18 6.36
C VAL A 154 -47.55 -4.90 7.70
N TRP A 155 -46.59 -5.67 8.11
CA TRP A 155 -46.64 -6.54 9.28
C TRP A 155 -45.89 -6.01 10.49
N GLY A 156 -45.07 -4.98 10.32
CA GLY A 156 -44.30 -4.35 11.40
C GLY A 156 -43.15 -5.22 11.95
N ASN A 157 -42.87 -6.38 11.35
CA ASN A 157 -41.81 -7.28 11.77
C ASN A 157 -40.48 -6.88 11.14
N GLU A 158 -39.38 -7.05 11.90
CA GLU A 158 -38.03 -6.94 11.34
C GLU A 158 -37.69 -8.22 10.57
N VAL A 159 -37.19 -8.07 9.34
CA VAL A 159 -36.76 -9.15 8.46
C VAL A 159 -35.25 -9.11 8.32
N PRO A 160 -34.48 -9.78 9.22
CA PRO A 160 -33.03 -9.83 9.13
C PRO A 160 -32.60 -10.69 7.94
N PHE A 161 -31.45 -10.37 7.36
CA PHE A 161 -30.82 -11.23 6.36
C PHE A 161 -29.33 -11.41 6.66
N VAL A 162 -28.85 -12.61 6.35
CA VAL A 162 -27.44 -12.99 6.51
C VAL A 162 -27.00 -13.75 5.28
N PHE A 163 -25.98 -13.24 4.60
CA PHE A 163 -25.34 -13.89 3.48
C PHE A 163 -23.87 -14.14 3.83
N ASN A 164 -23.48 -15.41 3.90
CA ASN A 164 -22.12 -15.79 4.25
C ASN A 164 -21.42 -16.44 3.05
N GLY A 165 -20.11 -16.16 2.94
CA GLY A 165 -19.25 -16.80 1.95
C GLY A 165 -19.53 -16.40 0.51
N LEU A 166 -20.09 -15.22 0.28
CA LEU A 166 -20.27 -14.67 -1.06
C LEU A 166 -18.91 -14.50 -1.73
N SER A 167 -18.76 -15.02 -2.95
CA SER A 167 -17.50 -14.99 -3.68
C SER A 167 -17.43 -13.83 -4.63
N ALA A 168 -16.28 -13.16 -4.66
CA ALA A 168 -15.96 -12.09 -5.60
C ALA A 168 -14.53 -12.18 -6.07
N ASN A 169 -14.27 -11.59 -7.23
CA ASN A 169 -12.92 -11.32 -7.70
C ASN A 169 -12.80 -9.89 -8.21
N SER A 170 -11.59 -9.36 -8.20
CA SER A 170 -11.32 -8.03 -8.70
C SER A 170 -9.93 -7.95 -9.29
N HIS A 171 -9.83 -7.24 -10.42
CA HIS A 171 -8.62 -6.94 -11.13
C HIS A 171 -8.51 -5.43 -11.31
N TRP A 172 -7.33 -4.87 -11.05
CA TRP A 172 -7.11 -3.42 -11.19
C TRP A 172 -5.70 -3.09 -11.63
N GLY A 173 -5.56 -1.92 -12.24
CA GLY A 173 -4.27 -1.30 -12.54
C GLY A 173 -3.94 -0.25 -11.49
N GLU A 174 -2.63 -0.07 -11.21
CA GLU A 174 -2.17 1.00 -10.32
C GLU A 174 -1.07 1.81 -11.01
N ILE A 175 -1.14 3.13 -10.83
CA ILE A 175 -0.04 4.06 -11.08
C ILE A 175 0.54 4.41 -9.72
N VAL A 176 1.85 4.20 -9.57
CA VAL A 176 2.56 4.38 -8.31
C VAL A 176 3.60 5.47 -8.48
N PHE A 177 3.59 6.45 -7.62
CA PHE A 177 4.66 7.44 -7.50
C PHE A 177 5.28 7.31 -6.13
N GLY A 178 6.62 7.19 -6.07
CA GLY A 178 7.29 6.97 -4.80
C GLY A 178 8.67 7.60 -4.71
N ILE A 179 9.06 7.80 -3.46
CA ILE A 179 10.37 8.28 -3.06
C ILE A 179 10.95 7.27 -2.08
N GLU A 180 12.21 6.95 -2.27
CA GLU A 180 12.97 6.07 -1.38
C GLU A 180 14.28 6.74 -1.04
N THR A 181 14.64 6.66 0.23
CA THR A 181 15.87 7.25 0.76
C THR A 181 16.66 6.22 1.54
N ARG A 182 17.94 6.08 1.21
CA ARG A 182 18.87 5.27 1.97
C ARG A 182 19.18 5.94 3.30
N ILE A 183 18.92 5.21 4.39
CA ILE A 183 19.22 5.66 5.75
C ILE A 183 20.55 5.08 6.23
N TRP A 184 20.77 3.80 5.97
CA TRP A 184 21.99 3.15 6.39
C TRP A 184 22.28 1.94 5.50
N LYS A 185 23.47 1.84 4.93
CA LYS A 185 23.98 0.73 4.08
C LYS A 185 22.89 0.02 3.27
N ILE A 186 22.26 -1.00 3.87
CA ILE A 186 21.23 -1.84 3.27
C ILE A 186 19.81 -1.43 3.63
N PHE A 187 19.64 -0.42 4.51
CA PHE A 187 18.35 -0.02 5.06
C PHE A 187 17.85 1.26 4.40
N HIS A 188 16.65 1.21 3.83
CA HIS A 188 15.99 2.33 3.18
C HIS A 188 14.60 2.53 3.75
N LEU A 189 14.12 3.76 3.69
CA LEU A 189 12.73 4.13 3.93
C LEU A 189 12.11 4.64 2.65
N GLY A 190 10.90 4.21 2.38
CA GLY A 190 10.18 4.57 1.18
C GLY A 190 8.76 5.05 1.45
N TRP A 191 8.34 6.01 0.67
CA TRP A 191 6.97 6.48 0.60
C TRP A 191 6.45 6.29 -0.80
N ASN A 192 5.20 5.83 -0.93
CA ASN A 192 4.55 5.89 -2.22
C ASN A 192 3.07 6.27 -2.10
N VAL A 193 2.59 6.88 -3.18
CA VAL A 193 1.18 7.16 -3.41
C VAL A 193 0.76 6.33 -4.62
N ARG A 194 -0.40 5.69 -4.53
CA ARG A 194 -0.95 4.79 -5.54
C ARG A 194 -2.31 5.29 -5.99
N TYR A 195 -2.50 5.44 -7.28
CA TYR A 195 -3.80 5.62 -7.88
C TYR A 195 -4.23 4.31 -8.52
N LYS A 196 -5.32 3.75 -8.05
CA LYS A 196 -5.83 2.43 -8.42
C LYS A 196 -7.07 2.60 -9.28
N ILE A 197 -7.15 1.87 -10.39
CA ILE A 197 -8.26 1.90 -11.34
C ILE A 197 -8.76 0.49 -11.53
N ARG A 198 -10.02 0.22 -11.19
CA ARG A 198 -10.62 -1.09 -11.35
C ARG A 198 -10.87 -1.39 -12.83
N MET A 199 -10.38 -2.53 -13.30
CA MET A 199 -10.47 -2.96 -14.69
C MET A 199 -11.59 -3.98 -14.89
N SER A 200 -11.69 -4.94 -13.99
CA SER A 200 -12.68 -6.01 -14.04
C SER A 200 -13.04 -6.48 -12.64
N HIS A 201 -14.26 -6.94 -12.47
CA HIS A 201 -14.73 -7.55 -11.23
C HIS A 201 -15.86 -8.53 -11.52
N SER A 202 -16.03 -9.47 -10.62
CA SER A 202 -17.19 -10.35 -10.53
C SER A 202 -17.65 -10.35 -9.07
N GLU A 203 -18.93 -10.30 -8.85
CA GLU A 203 -19.55 -10.25 -7.53
C GLU A 203 -20.78 -11.15 -7.46
N ALA A 204 -21.20 -11.50 -6.26
CA ALA A 204 -22.39 -12.31 -6.05
C ALA A 204 -23.68 -11.46 -6.28
N PRO A 205 -24.74 -12.06 -6.84
CA PRO A 205 -26.00 -11.35 -7.10
C PRO A 205 -26.70 -10.82 -5.83
N GLN A 206 -26.34 -11.38 -4.68
CA GLN A 206 -26.97 -11.09 -3.38
C GLN A 206 -26.49 -9.75 -2.76
N GLY A 207 -25.40 -9.18 -3.26
CA GLY A 207 -24.92 -7.88 -2.79
C GLY A 207 -23.45 -7.62 -3.15
N SER A 208 -23.15 -6.37 -3.43
CA SER A 208 -21.81 -5.93 -3.76
C SER A 208 -20.90 -5.83 -2.51
N PRO A 209 -19.61 -6.14 -2.62
CA PRO A 209 -18.68 -5.99 -1.51
C PRO A 209 -18.47 -4.50 -1.17
N TRP A 210 -18.28 -4.17 0.10
CA TRP A 210 -17.98 -2.79 0.52
C TRP A 210 -16.48 -2.48 0.47
N TYR A 211 -15.68 -3.51 0.62
CA TYR A 211 -14.23 -3.45 0.61
C TYR A 211 -13.64 -4.59 -0.21
N VAL A 212 -12.63 -4.28 -1.00
CA VAL A 212 -11.88 -5.25 -1.79
C VAL A 212 -10.46 -5.32 -1.24
N PRO A 213 -10.01 -6.50 -0.77
CA PRO A 213 -8.64 -6.67 -0.27
C PRO A 213 -7.60 -6.21 -1.28
N GLY A 214 -6.68 -5.32 -0.84
CA GLY A 214 -5.66 -4.72 -1.68
C GLY A 214 -6.10 -3.52 -2.51
N PHE A 215 -7.35 -3.46 -2.94
CA PHE A 215 -7.87 -2.29 -3.67
C PHE A 215 -8.32 -1.19 -2.72
N GLY A 216 -9.14 -1.53 -1.72
CA GLY A 216 -9.70 -0.59 -0.77
C GLY A 216 -11.23 -0.53 -0.83
N LYS A 217 -11.82 0.63 -0.55
CA LYS A 217 -13.27 0.82 -0.61
C LYS A 217 -13.79 0.50 -2.01
N TYR A 218 -14.91 -0.21 -2.07
CA TYR A 218 -15.53 -0.58 -3.34
C TYR A 218 -15.88 0.67 -4.18
N GLY A 219 -15.43 0.67 -5.43
CA GLY A 219 -15.59 1.79 -6.35
C GLY A 219 -14.83 1.57 -7.64
N ASN A 220 -14.83 2.54 -8.54
CA ASN A 220 -14.11 2.46 -9.82
C ASN A 220 -12.64 2.84 -9.67
N SER A 221 -12.32 3.71 -8.72
CA SER A 221 -10.95 4.13 -8.44
C SER A 221 -10.76 4.37 -6.95
N CYS A 222 -9.51 4.28 -6.51
CA CYS A 222 -9.12 4.50 -5.13
C CYS A 222 -7.71 5.08 -5.08
N ILE A 223 -7.46 5.98 -4.13
CA ILE A 223 -6.12 6.47 -3.82
C ILE A 223 -5.65 5.77 -2.55
N GLY A 224 -4.42 5.30 -2.55
CA GLY A 224 -3.77 4.71 -1.40
C GLY A 224 -2.35 5.23 -1.23
N GLY A 225 -1.75 4.95 -0.09
CA GLY A 225 -0.36 5.25 0.18
C GLY A 225 0.23 4.21 1.11
N THR A 226 1.54 3.96 0.98
CA THR A 226 2.28 3.07 1.87
C THR A 226 3.53 3.77 2.37
N PHE A 227 3.99 3.33 3.53
CA PHE A 227 5.27 3.68 4.09
C PHE A 227 6.06 2.39 4.32
N ASN A 228 7.14 2.22 3.57
CA ASN A 228 7.84 0.97 3.48
C ASN A 228 9.19 1.04 4.18
N ILE A 229 9.52 -0.02 4.89
CA ILE A 229 10.90 -0.37 5.25
C ILE A 229 11.44 -1.27 4.15
N ILE A 230 12.64 -0.98 3.66
CA ILE A 230 13.25 -1.68 2.54
C ILE A 230 14.65 -2.11 2.92
N PHE A 231 15.00 -3.35 2.58
CA PHE A 231 16.31 -3.95 2.80
C PHE A 231 16.89 -4.41 1.47
N ASP A 232 18.04 -3.88 1.09
CA ASP A 232 18.82 -4.35 -0.05
C ASP A 232 19.62 -5.62 0.35
N ILE A 233 19.59 -6.64 -0.53
CA ILE A 233 20.22 -7.94 -0.34
C ILE A 233 21.22 -8.21 -1.48
#